data_edb41b72f52fec813050f203ee63820b
#
_entry.id   edb41b72f52fec813050f203ee63820b
#
_cell.length_a   1.000
_cell.length_b   1.000
_cell.length_c   1.000
_cell.angle_alpha   90.00
_cell.angle_beta   90.00
_cell.angle_gamma   90.00
#
_symmetry.space_group_name_H-M   'P 1'
#
loop_
_entity.id
_entity.type
_entity.pdbx_description
1 polymer ?
#
loop_
_entity_poly.entity_id
_entity_poly.type
_entity_poly.pdbx_seq_one_letter_code
_entity_poly.pdbx_strand_id
1 'polypeptide(L)'
;MTEGIPSIKILFSDEFKDRLRTLAKRYRSIRTDLQPLIDDLQIGKFIGDQIPGIGYTVFKVRLKNSDIQKGKSSGYRVIYQLKDNGCVLMLLIYAKSDQTDITAQQIQDIINKFDNF
;
A
#
# COMPACT_ATOMS: atom_id res chain seq x y z
N MET A 1 -21.41 -8.27 20.38
CA MET A 1 -21.92 -7.66 19.14
C MET A 1 -21.04 -6.60 18.66
N THR A 2 -20.70 -6.68 17.43
CA THR A 2 -19.77 -5.73 16.84
C THR A 2 -20.43 -4.85 15.79
N GLU A 3 -21.75 -4.82 15.76
CA GLU A 3 -22.36 -3.92 14.81
C GLU A 3 -21.98 -2.50 15.14
N GLY A 4 -21.76 -1.72 14.14
CA GLY A 4 -21.28 -0.38 14.29
C GLY A 4 -19.78 -0.24 14.12
N ILE A 5 -19.04 -1.34 14.09
CA ILE A 5 -17.63 -1.29 13.79
C ILE A 5 -17.46 -1.56 12.29
N PRO A 6 -17.21 -0.52 11.49
CA PRO A 6 -17.07 -0.72 10.06
C PRO A 6 -15.81 -1.53 9.75
N SER A 7 -15.93 -2.45 8.82
CA SER A 7 -14.79 -3.17 8.29
C SER A 7 -14.53 -2.63 6.89
N ILE A 8 -13.41 -1.97 6.73
CA ILE A 8 -13.01 -1.39 5.45
C ILE A 8 -12.54 -2.52 4.54
N LYS A 9 -13.10 -2.56 3.33
CA LYS A 9 -12.70 -3.56 2.35
C LYS A 9 -11.36 -3.19 1.75
N ILE A 10 -10.44 -4.14 1.69
CA ILE A 10 -9.12 -3.93 1.13
C ILE A 10 -9.04 -4.63 -0.22
N LEU A 11 -8.78 -3.87 -1.27
CA LEU A 11 -8.59 -4.38 -2.62
C LEU A 11 -7.12 -4.24 -3.00
N PHE A 12 -6.70 -5.03 -3.97
CA PHE A 12 -5.31 -5.04 -4.42
C PHE A 12 -5.27 -4.92 -5.93
N SER A 13 -4.50 -3.96 -6.44
CA SER A 13 -4.26 -3.85 -7.87
C SER A 13 -3.39 -5.00 -8.35
N ASP A 14 -3.43 -5.28 -9.65
CA ASP A 14 -2.55 -6.30 -10.22
C ASP A 14 -1.08 -5.92 -10.01
N GLU A 15 -0.77 -4.63 -10.14
CA GLU A 15 0.57 -4.14 -9.92
C GLU A 15 1.06 -4.45 -8.51
N PHE A 16 0.21 -4.22 -7.51
CA PHE A 16 0.56 -4.51 -6.12
C PHE A 16 0.82 -6.01 -5.93
N LYS A 17 -0.07 -6.83 -6.46
CA LYS A 17 0.07 -8.29 -6.32
C LYS A 17 1.36 -8.80 -6.96
N ASP A 18 1.69 -8.29 -8.14
CA ASP A 18 2.90 -8.69 -8.84
C ASP A 18 4.16 -8.28 -8.09
N ARG A 19 4.17 -7.05 -7.59
CA ARG A 19 5.30 -6.55 -6.81
C ARG A 19 5.47 -7.33 -5.52
N LEU A 20 4.36 -7.59 -4.83
CA LEU A 20 4.40 -8.36 -3.59
C LEU A 20 4.97 -9.75 -3.84
N ARG A 21 4.53 -10.42 -4.89
CA ARG A 21 5.01 -11.75 -5.23
C ARG A 21 6.51 -11.75 -5.52
N THR A 22 6.98 -10.76 -6.28
CA THR A 22 8.40 -10.64 -6.61
C THR A 22 9.24 -10.36 -5.37
N LEU A 23 8.79 -9.45 -4.51
CA LEU A 23 9.52 -9.12 -3.29
C LEU A 23 9.53 -10.26 -2.30
N ALA A 24 8.47 -11.05 -2.26
CA ALA A 24 8.37 -12.17 -1.34
C ALA A 24 9.41 -13.26 -1.60
N LYS A 25 9.92 -13.34 -2.81
CA LYS A 25 10.99 -14.27 -3.15
C LYS A 25 12.30 -13.88 -2.48
N ARG A 26 12.50 -12.60 -2.27
CA ARG A 26 13.72 -12.04 -1.68
C ARG A 26 13.57 -11.82 -0.18
N TYR A 27 12.39 -11.41 0.25
CA TYR A 27 12.10 -11.04 1.65
C TYR A 27 10.93 -11.87 2.14
N ARG A 28 11.24 -12.97 2.81
CA ARG A 28 10.23 -13.95 3.21
C ARG A 28 9.20 -13.42 4.21
N SER A 29 9.58 -12.41 4.99
CA SER A 29 8.72 -11.85 6.02
C SER A 29 7.85 -10.69 5.54
N ILE A 30 7.83 -10.41 4.22
CA ILE A 30 7.14 -9.24 3.71
C ILE A 30 5.64 -9.22 4.07
N ARG A 31 4.97 -10.37 4.01
CA ARG A 31 3.54 -10.42 4.33
C ARG A 31 3.29 -10.16 5.81
N THR A 32 4.18 -10.65 6.66
CA THR A 32 4.12 -10.37 8.09
C THR A 32 4.36 -8.89 8.35
N ASP A 33 5.31 -8.28 7.64
CA ASP A 33 5.61 -6.86 7.79
C ASP A 33 4.48 -5.97 7.27
N LEU A 34 3.74 -6.45 6.29
CA LEU A 34 2.63 -5.72 5.70
C LEU A 34 1.35 -5.82 6.55
N GLN A 35 1.18 -6.91 7.27
CA GLN A 35 -0.08 -7.20 7.98
C GLN A 35 -0.53 -6.10 8.94
N PRO A 36 0.35 -5.48 9.76
CA PRO A 36 -0.11 -4.41 10.64
C PRO A 36 -0.74 -3.24 9.89
N LEU A 37 -0.23 -2.91 8.71
CA LEU A 37 -0.82 -1.86 7.89
C LEU A 37 -2.23 -2.26 7.43
N ILE A 38 -2.37 -3.49 6.94
CA ILE A 38 -3.69 -3.98 6.51
C ILE A 38 -4.68 -3.93 7.67
N ASP A 39 -4.25 -4.36 8.86
CA ASP A 39 -5.10 -4.34 10.05
C ASP A 39 -5.55 -2.92 10.39
N ASP A 40 -4.63 -1.95 10.34
CA ASP A 40 -4.95 -0.56 10.62
C ASP A 40 -5.93 0.00 9.60
N LEU A 41 -5.72 -0.30 8.33
CA LEU A 41 -6.62 0.19 7.28
C LEU A 41 -8.02 -0.38 7.42
N GLN A 42 -8.14 -1.64 7.83
CA GLN A 42 -9.44 -2.29 7.99
C GLN A 42 -10.29 -1.64 9.07
N ILE A 43 -9.67 -1.03 10.07
CA ILE A 43 -10.39 -0.35 11.12
C ILE A 43 -10.44 1.16 10.93
N GLY A 44 -10.06 1.64 9.75
CA GLY A 44 -10.17 3.06 9.41
C GLY A 44 -9.00 3.92 9.84
N LYS A 45 -7.87 3.34 10.18
CA LYS A 45 -6.66 4.09 10.49
C LYS A 45 -5.87 4.28 9.19
N PHE A 46 -6.03 5.43 8.57
CA PHE A 46 -5.38 5.74 7.29
C PHE A 46 -4.07 6.44 7.54
N ILE A 47 -3.04 5.64 7.80
CA ILE A 47 -1.72 6.15 8.15
C ILE A 47 -0.90 6.45 6.90
N GLY A 48 0.10 7.31 7.07
CA GLY A 48 0.98 7.71 5.98
C GLY A 48 0.78 9.16 5.61
N ASP A 49 1.52 9.59 4.59
CA ASP A 49 1.48 10.95 4.08
C ASP A 49 0.65 10.99 2.81
N GLN A 50 -0.30 11.92 2.75
CA GLN A 50 -1.10 12.07 1.54
C GLN A 50 -0.25 12.67 0.43
N ILE A 51 -0.38 12.09 -0.77
CA ILE A 51 0.34 12.56 -1.94
C ILE A 51 -0.55 13.54 -2.70
N PRO A 52 -0.15 14.81 -2.80
CA PRO A 52 -0.97 15.79 -3.53
C PRO A 52 -0.82 15.63 -5.05
N GLY A 53 -1.76 16.20 -5.79
CA GLY A 53 -1.64 16.30 -7.24
C GLY A 53 -1.99 15.05 -8.03
N ILE A 54 -2.57 14.03 -7.37
CA ILE A 54 -2.92 12.80 -8.07
C ILE A 54 -4.35 12.87 -8.66
N GLY A 55 -5.20 13.68 -8.06
CA GLY A 55 -6.62 13.72 -8.42
C GLY A 55 -7.46 12.74 -7.63
N TYR A 56 -6.85 11.98 -6.75
CA TYR A 56 -7.47 11.00 -5.87
C TYR A 56 -6.85 11.12 -4.50
N THR A 57 -7.49 10.54 -3.49
CA THR A 57 -6.93 10.49 -2.14
C THR A 57 -5.99 9.30 -2.06
N VAL A 58 -4.70 9.59 -2.08
CA VAL A 58 -3.64 8.59 -2.13
C VAL A 58 -2.64 8.86 -1.02
N PHE A 59 -2.20 7.80 -0.35
CA PHE A 59 -1.25 7.89 0.75
C PHE A 59 -0.02 7.04 0.47
N LYS A 60 1.10 7.47 1.03
CA LYS A 60 2.36 6.73 0.99
C LYS A 60 2.81 6.43 2.41
N VAL A 61 3.12 5.17 2.67
CA VAL A 61 3.47 4.67 4.00
C VAL A 61 4.83 3.99 3.96
N ARG A 62 5.63 4.21 5.00
CA ARG A 62 6.89 3.52 5.20
C ARG A 62 6.67 2.29 6.06
N LEU A 63 7.19 1.15 5.62
CA LEU A 63 7.14 -0.08 6.40
C LEU A 63 8.54 -0.58 6.67
N LYS A 64 8.73 -1.13 7.86
CA LYS A 64 9.97 -1.79 8.20
C LYS A 64 10.09 -3.10 7.43
N ASN A 65 11.29 -3.41 6.97
CA ASN A 65 11.61 -4.72 6.41
C ASN A 65 12.35 -5.52 7.49
N SER A 66 11.67 -6.48 8.10
CA SER A 66 12.25 -7.24 9.21
C SER A 66 13.33 -8.20 8.77
N ASP A 67 13.46 -8.46 7.47
CA ASP A 67 14.51 -9.33 6.94
C ASP A 67 15.85 -8.60 6.77
N ILE A 68 15.88 -7.29 6.99
CA ILE A 68 17.13 -6.53 6.95
C ILE A 68 17.30 -5.76 8.23
N GLN A 69 18.56 -5.46 8.60
CA GLN A 69 18.90 -4.82 9.85
C GLN A 69 18.97 -3.30 9.75
N LYS A 70 18.13 -2.72 8.93
CA LYS A 70 18.09 -1.27 8.72
C LYS A 70 16.72 -0.74 9.11
N GLY A 71 16.64 0.54 9.44
CA GLY A 71 15.39 1.14 9.88
C GLY A 71 14.41 1.36 8.75
N LYS A 72 13.29 2.04 9.07
CA LYS A 72 12.20 2.26 8.12
C LYS A 72 12.63 3.06 6.89
N SER A 73 13.70 3.83 6.99
CA SER A 73 14.20 4.62 5.86
C SER A 73 14.65 3.74 4.68
N SER A 74 15.00 2.49 4.96
CA SER A 74 15.41 1.56 3.91
C SER A 74 14.49 0.36 3.78
N GLY A 75 13.29 0.42 4.36
CA GLY A 75 12.32 -0.66 4.25
C GLY A 75 11.49 -0.55 2.99
N TYR A 76 10.20 -0.85 3.14
CA TYR A 76 9.25 -0.79 2.02
C TYR A 76 8.52 0.54 2.00
N ARG A 77 8.02 0.87 0.81
CA ARG A 77 7.04 1.93 0.63
C ARG A 77 5.78 1.31 0.05
N VAL A 78 4.64 1.67 0.64
CA VAL A 78 3.33 1.23 0.17
C VAL A 78 2.53 2.45 -0.23
N ILE A 79 1.89 2.38 -1.39
CA ILE A 79 1.00 3.43 -1.87
C ILE A 79 -0.40 2.84 -1.97
N TYR A 80 -1.37 3.52 -1.35
CA TYR A 80 -2.76 3.07 -1.40
C TYR A 80 -3.69 4.24 -1.65
N GLN A 81 -4.85 3.94 -2.22
CA GLN A 81 -5.90 4.91 -2.50
C GLN A 81 -7.06 4.66 -1.54
N LEU A 82 -7.54 5.73 -0.92
CA LEU A 82 -8.77 5.68 -0.14
C LEU A 82 -9.92 5.99 -1.09
N LYS A 83 -10.68 4.96 -1.42
CA LYS A 83 -11.84 5.11 -2.29
C LYS A 83 -13.06 5.44 -1.45
N ASP A 84 -14.06 5.98 -2.09
CA ASP A 84 -15.34 6.23 -1.45
C ASP A 84 -15.97 4.91 -1.00
N ASN A 85 -16.93 5.01 -0.10
CA ASN A 85 -17.72 3.87 0.35
C ASN A 85 -16.94 2.82 1.15
N GLY A 86 -15.93 3.26 1.90
CA GLY A 86 -15.24 2.36 2.81
C GLY A 86 -14.39 1.31 2.13
N CYS A 87 -13.67 1.70 1.10
CA CYS A 87 -12.84 0.81 0.33
C CYS A 87 -11.42 1.39 0.20
N VAL A 88 -10.42 0.56 0.38
CA VAL A 88 -9.02 0.93 0.17
C VAL A 88 -8.45 0.07 -0.95
N LEU A 89 -7.78 0.70 -1.89
CA LEU A 89 -7.10 0.00 -2.97
C LEU A 89 -5.59 0.10 -2.77
N MET A 90 -4.95 -1.06 -2.51
CA MET A 90 -3.49 -1.13 -2.41
C MET A 90 -2.94 -1.06 -3.82
N LEU A 91 -2.23 0.03 -4.13
CA LEU A 91 -1.79 0.32 -5.49
C LEU A 91 -0.41 -0.25 -5.80
N LEU A 92 0.53 -0.08 -4.87
CA LEU A 92 1.92 -0.41 -5.15
C LEU A 92 2.69 -0.65 -3.87
N ILE A 93 3.63 -1.60 -3.93
CA ILE A 93 4.60 -1.82 -2.87
C ILE A 93 5.97 -1.96 -3.53
N TYR A 94 6.99 -1.32 -2.95
CA TYR A 94 8.36 -1.46 -3.44
C TYR A 94 9.36 -1.34 -2.32
N ALA A 95 10.53 -1.90 -2.53
CA ALA A 95 11.64 -1.75 -1.59
C ALA A 95 12.34 -0.44 -1.89
N LYS A 96 12.59 0.34 -0.85
CA LYS A 96 13.24 1.66 -1.00
C LYS A 96 14.60 1.53 -1.67
N SER A 97 15.31 0.44 -1.43
CA SER A 97 16.63 0.22 -2.02
C SER A 97 16.59 -0.01 -3.53
N ASP A 98 15.46 -0.47 -4.05
CA ASP A 98 15.31 -0.75 -5.48
C ASP A 98 14.84 0.47 -6.26
N GLN A 99 14.16 1.39 -5.58
CA GLN A 99 13.48 2.47 -6.25
C GLN A 99 13.34 3.62 -5.28
N THR A 100 13.68 4.83 -5.72
CA THR A 100 13.64 5.99 -4.85
C THR A 100 12.28 6.65 -4.82
N ASP A 101 11.55 6.65 -5.93
CA ASP A 101 10.32 7.41 -6.02
C ASP A 101 9.39 6.87 -7.09
N ILE A 102 8.11 7.24 -6.96
CA ILE A 102 7.06 6.91 -7.92
C ILE A 102 6.46 8.22 -8.39
N THR A 103 6.27 8.37 -9.69
CA THR A 103 5.69 9.60 -10.23
C THR A 103 4.17 9.58 -10.09
N ALA A 104 3.59 10.78 -10.09
CA ALA A 104 2.13 10.94 -10.07
C ALA A 104 1.48 10.22 -11.25
N GLN A 105 2.13 10.26 -12.41
CA GLN A 105 1.60 9.61 -13.61
C GLN A 105 1.54 8.09 -13.45
N GLN A 106 2.58 7.50 -12.85
CA GLN A 106 2.57 6.06 -12.60
C GLN A 106 1.43 5.65 -11.67
N ILE A 107 1.19 6.46 -10.64
CA ILE A 107 0.09 6.20 -9.70
C ILE A 107 -1.25 6.30 -10.42
N GLN A 108 -1.45 7.36 -11.20
CA GLN A 108 -2.68 7.56 -11.95
C GLN A 108 -2.94 6.42 -12.94
N ASP A 109 -1.89 5.94 -13.58
CA ASP A 109 -2.00 4.83 -14.54
C ASP A 109 -2.48 3.56 -13.85
N ILE A 110 -1.97 3.28 -12.67
CA ILE A 110 -2.40 2.10 -11.91
C ILE A 110 -3.88 2.22 -11.51
N ILE A 111 -4.28 3.39 -11.04
CA ILE A 111 -5.68 3.63 -10.66
C ILE A 111 -6.60 3.48 -11.88
N ASN A 112 -6.24 4.09 -12.99
CA ASN A 112 -7.04 4.04 -14.20
C ASN A 112 -7.17 2.62 -14.74
N LYS A 113 -6.10 1.87 -14.69
CA LYS A 113 -6.11 0.48 -15.15
C LYS A 113 -7.05 -0.37 -14.28
N PHE A 114 -7.03 -0.14 -12.98
CA PHE A 114 -7.92 -0.86 -12.08
C PHE A 114 -9.38 -0.49 -12.31
N ASP A 115 -9.66 0.80 -12.46
CA ASP A 115 -11.03 1.31 -12.57
C ASP A 115 -11.67 0.99 -13.93
N ASN A 116 -10.86 0.77 -14.97
CA ASN A 116 -11.36 0.48 -16.32
C ASN A 116 -11.42 -1.02 -16.62
N PHE A 117 -11.47 -1.81 -15.61
CA PHE A 117 -11.43 -3.24 -15.76
C PHE A 117 -12.81 -3.87 -15.86
#